data_69375b5fcea638d291d7e7ceb62e9be7
#
_entry.id   69375b5fcea638d291d7e7ceb62e9be7
#
_cell.length_a   1.000
_cell.length_b   1.000
_cell.length_c   1.000
_cell.angle_alpha   90.00
_cell.angle_beta   90.00
_cell.angle_gamma   90.00
#
_symmetry.space_group_name_H-M   'P 1'
#
loop_
_entity.id
_entity.type
_entity.pdbx_description
1 polymer ?
#
loop_
_entity_poly.entity_id
_entity_poly.type
_entity_poly.pdbx_seq_one_letter_code
_entity_poly.pdbx_strand_id
1 'polypeptide(L)'
;GEAVRKYAQIIGYASTDIRPGEHVHTHNVNFRNTSADYEFATDLKPVDVVPEPARDTFMGYRRENGKVGTRNYIGILTSVNCSATAARMIASAFGSEEMANYPNVDGVVAFVHGTGCGMAGQGEGFDALQRVLWGYARNPNHAGIVMVGLGCEMNQIDWLLEAYGLKQGPLFKAMNIQDTEGLAKTVETGIEMVRTMLPEANKCQREPCPVSELMVALQCGGSDALSGITANPALGYACDLLVAQGGT
;
A
#
# COMPACT_ATOMS: atom_id res chain seq x y z
N GLY A 1 -14.94 7.45 38.56
CA GLY A 1 -15.63 8.38 37.81
C GLY A 1 -16.54 7.82 36.74
N GLU A 2 -17.50 8.64 36.35
CA GLU A 2 -18.41 8.31 35.24
C GLU A 2 -17.66 8.25 33.88
N ALA A 3 -18.26 7.48 32.95
CA ALA A 3 -17.74 7.40 31.58
C ALA A 3 -17.99 8.72 30.84
N VAL A 4 -16.93 9.31 30.33
CA VAL A 4 -17.00 10.47 29.44
C VAL A 4 -17.12 9.98 27.98
N ARG A 5 -18.11 10.51 27.27
CA ARG A 5 -18.44 10.05 25.91
C ARG A 5 -18.28 11.19 24.90
N LYS A 6 -17.83 10.83 23.69
CA LYS A 6 -17.83 11.66 22.49
C LYS A 6 -18.36 10.85 21.32
N TYR A 7 -19.37 11.36 20.62
CA TYR A 7 -20.06 10.62 19.55
C TYR A 7 -20.53 9.21 19.99
N ALA A 8 -21.13 9.13 21.19
CA ALA A 8 -21.57 7.90 21.84
C ALA A 8 -20.46 6.91 22.27
N GLN A 9 -19.20 7.16 21.92
CA GLN A 9 -18.06 6.33 22.33
C GLN A 9 -17.47 6.81 23.66
N ILE A 10 -17.08 5.85 24.50
CA ILE A 10 -16.35 6.16 25.76
C ILE A 10 -14.93 6.59 25.38
N ILE A 11 -14.56 7.82 25.75
CA ILE A 11 -13.22 8.38 25.53
C ILE A 11 -12.35 8.35 26.80
N GLY A 12 -12.94 8.01 27.93
CA GLY A 12 -12.26 7.89 29.21
C GLY A 12 -13.26 7.98 30.37
N TYR A 13 -12.73 8.13 31.57
CA TYR A 13 -13.51 8.22 32.80
C TYR A 13 -13.11 9.48 33.58
N ALA A 14 -14.09 10.21 34.08
CA ALA A 14 -13.84 11.40 34.85
C ALA A 14 -12.97 11.09 36.09
N SER A 15 -11.88 11.81 36.27
CA SER A 15 -10.99 11.72 37.44
C SER A 15 -11.40 12.68 38.55
N THR A 16 -12.14 13.73 38.21
CA THR A 16 -12.73 14.73 39.09
C THR A 16 -14.13 15.09 38.61
N ASP A 17 -14.88 15.86 39.40
CA ASP A 17 -16.14 16.41 38.95
C ASP A 17 -15.92 17.40 37.79
N ILE A 18 -16.68 17.24 36.71
CA ILE A 18 -16.63 18.07 35.51
C ILE A 18 -17.97 18.80 35.38
N ARG A 19 -17.94 20.13 35.39
CA ARG A 19 -19.15 20.94 35.29
C ARG A 19 -19.50 21.19 33.81
N PRO A 20 -20.79 21.47 33.53
CA PRO A 20 -21.17 21.90 32.17
C PRO A 20 -20.37 23.12 31.71
N GLY A 21 -19.77 23.04 30.50
CA GLY A 21 -18.93 24.10 29.93
C GLY A 21 -17.45 23.99 30.25
N GLU A 22 -17.03 23.09 31.13
CA GLU A 22 -15.62 22.86 31.41
C GLU A 22 -14.95 22.08 30.28
N HIS A 23 -13.68 22.43 30.03
CA HIS A 23 -12.86 21.72 29.04
C HIS A 23 -12.52 20.31 29.54
N VAL A 24 -12.83 19.32 28.72
CA VAL A 24 -12.58 17.91 29.00
C VAL A 24 -11.27 17.50 28.35
N HIS A 25 -10.27 17.10 29.14
CA HIS A 25 -8.94 16.68 28.67
C HIS A 25 -8.23 15.81 29.73
N THR A 26 -6.97 15.47 29.49
CA THR A 26 -6.15 14.61 30.37
C THR A 26 -6.03 15.06 31.80
N HIS A 27 -6.32 16.32 32.13
CA HIS A 27 -6.31 16.84 33.52
C HIS A 27 -7.54 16.40 34.35
N ASN A 28 -8.64 16.04 33.70
CA ASN A 28 -9.88 15.63 34.36
C ASN A 28 -10.51 14.36 33.80
N VAL A 29 -9.85 13.69 32.86
CA VAL A 29 -10.26 12.40 32.30
C VAL A 29 -9.08 11.43 32.24
N ASN A 30 -9.26 10.25 32.82
CA ASN A 30 -8.30 9.15 32.76
C ASN A 30 -8.72 8.11 31.73
N PHE A 31 -7.75 7.59 30.99
CA PHE A 31 -7.97 6.43 30.13
C PHE A 31 -8.00 5.15 30.98
N ARG A 32 -8.94 4.27 30.68
CA ARG A 32 -8.99 2.89 31.16
C ARG A 32 -9.31 1.99 29.98
N ASN A 33 -8.74 0.80 29.96
CA ASN A 33 -9.13 -0.20 28.99
C ASN A 33 -10.61 -0.55 29.21
N THR A 34 -11.41 -0.41 28.18
CA THR A 34 -12.81 -0.84 28.13
C THR A 34 -12.90 -2.01 27.16
N SER A 35 -13.46 -3.13 27.61
CA SER A 35 -13.96 -4.14 26.67
C SER A 35 -15.29 -3.62 26.12
N ALA A 36 -15.37 -3.46 24.84
CA ALA A 36 -16.64 -3.25 24.15
C ALA A 36 -17.01 -4.55 23.45
N ASP A 37 -18.22 -5.03 23.70
CA ASP A 37 -18.77 -6.15 22.93
C ASP A 37 -19.11 -5.63 21.55
N TYR A 38 -18.18 -5.83 20.60
CA TYR A 38 -18.39 -5.46 19.20
C TYR A 38 -19.09 -6.61 18.49
N GLU A 39 -20.25 -6.32 17.96
CA GLU A 39 -20.89 -7.20 16.98
C GLU A 39 -20.72 -6.60 15.59
N PHE A 40 -20.29 -7.44 14.64
CA PHE A 40 -20.13 -7.01 13.26
C PHE A 40 -21.46 -7.04 12.52
N ALA A 41 -21.68 -6.04 11.66
CA ALA A 41 -22.81 -5.98 10.73
C ALA A 41 -24.21 -6.04 11.39
N THR A 42 -24.38 -5.50 12.62
CA THR A 42 -25.66 -5.45 13.33
C THR A 42 -26.73 -4.59 12.65
N ASP A 43 -26.33 -3.61 11.85
CA ASP A 43 -27.19 -2.75 11.02
C ASP A 43 -26.81 -2.85 9.54
N LEU A 44 -26.67 -4.08 9.06
CA LEU A 44 -26.31 -4.34 7.66
C LEU A 44 -27.43 -3.87 6.72
N LYS A 45 -27.08 -2.95 5.84
CA LYS A 45 -27.92 -2.52 4.71
C LYS A 45 -27.30 -3.04 3.43
N PRO A 46 -27.87 -4.11 2.84
CA PRO A 46 -27.32 -4.67 1.62
C PRO A 46 -27.40 -3.65 0.48
N VAL A 47 -26.35 -3.61 -0.34
CA VAL A 47 -26.32 -2.81 -1.58
C VAL A 47 -26.91 -3.64 -2.71
N ASP A 48 -27.73 -3.00 -3.53
CA ASP A 48 -28.24 -3.61 -4.77
C ASP A 48 -27.08 -3.79 -5.76
N VAL A 49 -26.64 -5.03 -5.93
CA VAL A 49 -25.51 -5.37 -6.81
C VAL A 49 -26.00 -5.51 -8.25
N VAL A 50 -25.34 -4.82 -9.17
CA VAL A 50 -25.58 -4.95 -10.62
C VAL A 50 -25.31 -6.39 -11.06
N PRO A 51 -26.23 -7.05 -11.79
CA PRO A 51 -26.01 -8.39 -12.32
C PRO A 51 -24.73 -8.45 -13.18
N GLU A 52 -23.96 -9.51 -13.07
CA GLU A 52 -22.66 -9.64 -13.71
C GLU A 52 -22.65 -9.29 -15.22
N PRO A 53 -23.63 -9.72 -16.05
CA PRO A 53 -23.66 -9.38 -17.47
C PRO A 53 -23.90 -7.88 -17.76
N ALA A 54 -24.37 -7.13 -16.77
CA ALA A 54 -24.69 -5.69 -16.90
C ALA A 54 -23.64 -4.79 -16.23
N ARG A 55 -22.57 -5.37 -15.65
CA ARG A 55 -21.48 -4.61 -15.02
C ARG A 55 -20.64 -3.91 -16.06
N ASP A 56 -20.20 -2.71 -15.71
CA ASP A 56 -19.27 -1.94 -16.52
C ASP A 56 -17.89 -2.59 -16.58
N THR A 57 -17.11 -2.19 -17.59
CA THR A 57 -15.73 -2.62 -17.78
C THR A 57 -14.79 -1.42 -17.84
N PHE A 58 -13.53 -1.66 -17.54
CA PHE A 58 -12.43 -0.71 -17.72
C PHE A 58 -11.26 -1.39 -18.46
N MET A 59 -10.38 -0.59 -19.03
CA MET A 59 -9.17 -1.10 -19.71
C MET A 59 -8.08 -1.33 -18.66
N GLY A 60 -7.90 -2.59 -18.25
CA GLY A 60 -6.96 -3.02 -17.22
C GLY A 60 -5.85 -3.93 -17.73
N TYR A 61 -4.81 -4.13 -16.92
CA TYR A 61 -3.73 -5.08 -17.18
C TYR A 61 -3.99 -6.37 -16.39
N ARG A 62 -4.37 -7.44 -17.07
CA ARG A 62 -4.54 -8.75 -16.43
C ARG A 62 -3.19 -9.40 -16.20
N ARG A 63 -2.97 -9.88 -14.98
CA ARG A 63 -1.75 -10.58 -14.57
C ARG A 63 -1.96 -12.10 -14.61
N GLU A 64 -0.87 -12.85 -14.70
CA GLU A 64 -0.89 -14.34 -14.70
C GLU A 64 -1.62 -14.93 -13.48
N ASN A 65 -1.57 -14.24 -12.33
CA ASN A 65 -2.28 -14.65 -11.12
C ASN A 65 -3.78 -14.30 -11.09
N GLY A 66 -4.34 -13.83 -12.22
CA GLY A 66 -5.74 -13.45 -12.36
C GLY A 66 -6.10 -12.06 -11.85
N LYS A 67 -5.21 -11.37 -11.13
CA LYS A 67 -5.44 -10.00 -10.65
C LYS A 67 -5.36 -8.99 -11.80
N VAL A 68 -6.03 -7.85 -11.63
CA VAL A 68 -6.07 -6.79 -12.64
C VAL A 68 -5.47 -5.50 -12.09
N GLY A 69 -4.49 -4.96 -12.81
CA GLY A 69 -3.92 -3.64 -12.53
C GLY A 69 -4.54 -2.55 -13.39
N THR A 70 -4.61 -1.35 -12.85
CA THR A 70 -4.97 -0.13 -13.60
C THR A 70 -3.74 0.56 -14.18
N ARG A 71 -2.56 0.15 -13.76
CA ARG A 71 -1.24 0.65 -14.18
C ARG A 71 -0.27 -0.50 -14.44
N ASN A 72 0.86 -0.16 -15.06
CA ASN A 72 1.91 -1.10 -15.46
C ASN A 72 3.29 -0.52 -15.14
N TYR A 73 3.62 -0.42 -13.84
CA TYR A 73 4.89 0.12 -13.37
C TYR A 73 5.97 -0.96 -13.19
N ILE A 74 7.23 -0.55 -13.23
CA ILE A 74 8.33 -1.26 -12.58
C ILE A 74 8.54 -0.64 -11.20
N GLY A 75 8.39 -1.44 -10.14
CA GLY A 75 8.57 -1.00 -8.76
C GLY A 75 10.00 -1.25 -8.26
N ILE A 76 10.61 -0.25 -7.62
CA ILE A 76 11.87 -0.42 -6.89
C ILE A 76 11.53 -0.41 -5.41
N LEU A 77 11.55 -1.57 -4.76
CA LEU A 77 11.24 -1.72 -3.34
C LEU A 77 12.53 -1.71 -2.51
N THR A 78 12.44 -1.25 -1.28
CA THR A 78 13.54 -1.32 -0.31
C THR A 78 13.19 -2.26 0.84
N SER A 79 14.13 -3.12 1.27
CA SER A 79 13.98 -3.91 2.51
C SER A 79 14.28 -3.07 3.75
N VAL A 80 15.03 -1.98 3.57
CA VAL A 80 15.59 -1.14 4.63
C VAL A 80 15.70 0.32 4.21
N ASN A 81 15.59 1.24 5.17
CA ASN A 81 15.76 2.67 4.93
C ASN A 81 17.13 3.05 4.32
N CYS A 82 18.18 2.29 4.60
CA CYS A 82 19.54 2.53 4.08
C CYS A 82 19.60 2.44 2.55
N SER A 83 18.77 1.63 1.92
CA SER A 83 18.71 1.49 0.45
C SER A 83 17.78 2.51 -0.25
N ALA A 84 17.12 3.39 0.50
CA ALA A 84 16.16 4.34 -0.04
C ALA A 84 16.75 5.28 -1.10
N THR A 85 17.99 5.76 -0.88
CA THR A 85 18.68 6.64 -1.85
C THR A 85 18.99 5.89 -3.14
N ALA A 86 19.50 4.66 -3.06
CA ALA A 86 19.74 3.82 -4.23
C ALA A 86 18.47 3.60 -5.05
N ALA A 87 17.37 3.23 -4.38
CA ALA A 87 16.09 3.01 -5.04
C ALA A 87 15.57 4.25 -5.79
N ARG A 88 15.66 5.44 -5.16
CA ARG A 88 15.28 6.70 -5.81
C ARG A 88 16.18 7.05 -7.00
N MET A 89 17.49 6.85 -6.87
CA MET A 89 18.43 7.10 -7.96
C MET A 89 18.18 6.17 -9.16
N ILE A 90 17.92 4.88 -8.90
CA ILE A 90 17.53 3.92 -9.95
C ILE A 90 16.27 4.39 -10.65
N ALA A 91 15.21 4.70 -9.91
CA ALA A 91 13.93 5.14 -10.51
C ALA A 91 14.07 6.44 -11.30
N SER A 92 14.85 7.41 -10.80
CA SER A 92 15.04 8.71 -11.46
C SER A 92 15.86 8.64 -12.77
N ALA A 93 16.55 7.54 -13.04
CA ALA A 93 17.28 7.35 -14.29
C ALA A 93 16.34 7.14 -15.51
N PHE A 94 15.07 6.79 -15.27
CA PHE A 94 14.09 6.49 -16.31
C PHE A 94 13.18 7.70 -16.58
N GLY A 95 13.66 8.64 -17.38
CA GLY A 95 12.91 9.81 -17.80
C GLY A 95 11.96 9.54 -18.97
N SER A 96 11.19 10.56 -19.35
CA SER A 96 10.19 10.48 -20.42
C SER A 96 10.77 10.06 -21.78
N GLU A 97 12.01 10.42 -22.08
CA GLU A 97 12.68 10.08 -23.32
C GLU A 97 12.94 8.56 -23.43
N GLU A 98 13.49 7.93 -22.39
CA GLU A 98 13.72 6.48 -22.36
C GLU A 98 12.40 5.72 -22.33
N MET A 99 11.44 6.17 -21.53
CA MET A 99 10.12 5.53 -21.39
C MET A 99 9.25 5.63 -22.65
N ALA A 100 9.51 6.58 -23.55
CA ALA A 100 8.82 6.67 -24.83
C ALA A 100 8.98 5.41 -25.72
N ASN A 101 10.05 4.64 -25.49
CA ASN A 101 10.27 3.35 -26.18
C ASN A 101 9.42 2.20 -25.61
N TYR A 102 8.73 2.42 -24.49
CA TYR A 102 7.95 1.42 -23.75
C TYR A 102 6.54 1.92 -23.43
N PRO A 103 5.69 2.17 -24.45
CA PRO A 103 4.40 2.86 -24.30
C PRO A 103 3.39 2.13 -23.40
N ASN A 104 3.56 0.84 -23.17
CA ASN A 104 2.71 0.06 -22.28
C ASN A 104 3.21 0.05 -20.81
N VAL A 105 4.35 0.70 -20.51
CA VAL A 105 4.89 0.82 -19.15
C VAL A 105 4.67 2.24 -18.66
N ASP A 106 3.95 2.39 -17.55
CA ASP A 106 3.58 3.70 -17.00
C ASP A 106 4.77 4.43 -16.32
N GLY A 107 5.87 3.73 -16.04
CA GLY A 107 7.09 4.31 -15.48
C GLY A 107 7.82 3.39 -14.50
N VAL A 108 8.89 3.92 -13.91
CA VAL A 108 9.68 3.26 -12.85
C VAL A 108 9.52 4.07 -11.56
N VAL A 109 9.09 3.43 -10.49
CA VAL A 109 8.72 4.10 -9.23
C VAL A 109 9.42 3.47 -8.04
N ALA A 110 10.04 4.30 -7.17
CA ALA A 110 10.67 3.86 -5.94
C ALA A 110 9.68 3.90 -4.77
N PHE A 111 9.55 2.78 -4.05
CA PHE A 111 8.80 2.65 -2.81
C PHE A 111 9.78 2.49 -1.65
N VAL A 112 9.87 3.51 -0.84
CA VAL A 112 10.85 3.60 0.24
C VAL A 112 10.16 3.81 1.58
N HIS A 113 10.81 3.37 2.66
CA HIS A 113 10.32 3.52 4.03
C HIS A 113 11.45 3.86 5.00
N GLY A 114 11.11 4.17 6.25
CA GLY A 114 12.05 4.64 7.27
C GLY A 114 12.51 3.60 8.28
N THR A 115 12.31 2.29 8.03
CA THR A 115 12.60 1.21 8.98
C THR A 115 13.39 0.07 8.34
N GLY A 116 13.45 -1.10 8.97
CA GLY A 116 14.09 -2.32 8.45
C GLY A 116 15.48 -2.61 9.03
N CYS A 117 16.22 -1.60 9.52
CA CYS A 117 17.57 -1.76 10.05
C CYS A 117 17.58 -2.20 11.52
N GLY A 118 17.43 -1.25 12.44
CA GLY A 118 17.53 -1.46 13.89
C GLY A 118 16.19 -1.81 14.53
N MET A 119 15.47 -2.80 13.99
CA MET A 119 14.20 -3.25 14.52
C MET A 119 14.29 -4.65 15.13
N ALA A 120 13.30 -5.06 15.90
CA ALA A 120 13.20 -6.46 16.34
C ALA A 120 12.95 -7.37 15.14
N GLY A 121 13.60 -8.53 15.09
CA GLY A 121 13.45 -9.53 14.02
C GLY A 121 12.22 -10.43 14.17
N GLN A 122 11.30 -10.07 15.06
CA GLN A 122 10.05 -10.78 15.32
C GLN A 122 9.01 -9.85 15.93
N GLY A 123 7.75 -10.25 15.91
CA GLY A 123 6.62 -9.52 16.50
C GLY A 123 5.89 -8.66 15.48
N GLU A 124 4.82 -8.02 15.95
CA GLU A 124 3.83 -7.35 15.09
C GLU A 124 4.43 -6.33 14.12
N GLY A 125 5.39 -5.52 14.57
CA GLY A 125 6.03 -4.51 13.71
C GLY A 125 6.86 -5.12 12.58
N PHE A 126 7.58 -6.21 12.84
CA PHE A 126 8.34 -6.95 11.84
C PHE A 126 7.40 -7.62 10.82
N ASP A 127 6.38 -8.32 11.33
CA ASP A 127 5.39 -9.00 10.50
C ASP A 127 4.59 -8.01 9.63
N ALA A 128 4.27 -6.82 10.17
CA ALA A 128 3.60 -5.77 9.42
C ALA A 128 4.47 -5.25 8.27
N LEU A 129 5.76 -4.98 8.52
CA LEU A 129 6.69 -4.55 7.48
C LEU A 129 6.80 -5.59 6.35
N GLN A 130 6.99 -6.86 6.71
CA GLN A 130 7.08 -7.92 5.73
C GLN A 130 5.79 -8.06 4.90
N ARG A 131 4.61 -8.01 5.54
CA ARG A 131 3.31 -8.05 4.83
C ARG A 131 3.13 -6.88 3.87
N VAL A 132 3.58 -5.67 4.25
CA VAL A 132 3.52 -4.48 3.39
C VAL A 132 4.42 -4.67 2.17
N LEU A 133 5.67 -5.09 2.36
CA LEU A 133 6.60 -5.32 1.25
C LEU A 133 6.12 -6.43 0.31
N TRP A 134 5.61 -7.52 0.87
CA TRP A 134 4.98 -8.59 0.09
C TRP A 134 3.78 -8.10 -0.71
N GLY A 135 2.91 -7.28 -0.08
CA GLY A 135 1.75 -6.68 -0.74
C GLY A 135 2.16 -5.80 -1.93
N TYR A 136 3.18 -4.95 -1.76
CA TYR A 136 3.71 -4.13 -2.85
C TYR A 136 4.35 -4.99 -3.95
N ALA A 137 5.12 -6.02 -3.59
CA ALA A 137 5.75 -6.93 -4.55
C ALA A 137 4.72 -7.67 -5.43
N ARG A 138 3.52 -7.91 -4.91
CA ARG A 138 2.42 -8.61 -5.61
C ARG A 138 1.31 -7.70 -6.10
N ASN A 139 1.46 -6.38 -5.95
CA ASN A 139 0.46 -5.44 -6.42
C ASN A 139 0.30 -5.54 -7.94
N PRO A 140 -0.92 -5.73 -8.47
CA PRO A 140 -1.15 -5.92 -9.89
C PRO A 140 -0.82 -4.69 -10.75
N ASN A 141 -0.59 -3.52 -10.15
CA ASN A 141 -0.08 -2.35 -10.85
C ASN A 141 1.41 -2.42 -11.19
N HIS A 142 2.11 -3.45 -10.72
CA HIS A 142 3.51 -3.68 -11.08
C HIS A 142 3.65 -4.80 -12.11
N ALA A 143 4.34 -4.51 -13.21
CA ALA A 143 4.78 -5.53 -14.15
C ALA A 143 6.04 -6.24 -13.67
N GLY A 144 6.90 -5.52 -12.95
CA GLY A 144 8.14 -6.07 -12.43
C GLY A 144 8.60 -5.35 -11.16
N ILE A 145 9.46 -6.01 -10.40
CA ILE A 145 9.99 -5.52 -9.13
C ILE A 145 11.51 -5.70 -9.08
N VAL A 146 12.22 -4.67 -8.64
CA VAL A 146 13.59 -4.75 -8.15
C VAL A 146 13.57 -4.46 -6.66
N MET A 147 14.02 -5.40 -5.84
CA MET A 147 14.16 -5.21 -4.40
C MET A 147 15.62 -4.89 -4.04
N VAL A 148 15.83 -3.81 -3.30
CA VAL A 148 17.15 -3.31 -2.93
C VAL A 148 17.29 -3.33 -1.41
N GLY A 149 18.24 -4.14 -0.92
CA GLY A 149 18.64 -4.21 0.48
C GLY A 149 19.98 -3.53 0.74
N LEU A 150 20.40 -3.53 2.00
CA LEU A 150 21.75 -3.16 2.39
C LEU A 150 22.65 -4.40 2.47
N GLY A 151 22.18 -5.46 3.13
CA GLY A 151 22.88 -6.72 3.39
C GLY A 151 23.08 -7.06 4.88
N CYS A 152 22.92 -6.08 5.78
CA CYS A 152 23.07 -6.29 7.23
C CYS A 152 21.83 -5.83 8.04
N GLU A 153 20.75 -5.49 7.37
CA GLU A 153 19.48 -5.13 8.03
C GLU A 153 18.82 -6.32 8.70
N MET A 154 17.97 -6.05 9.69
CA MET A 154 17.15 -7.09 10.32
C MET A 154 16.11 -7.67 9.36
N ASN A 155 15.55 -6.84 8.47
CA ASN A 155 14.58 -7.27 7.48
C ASN A 155 15.26 -7.78 6.20
N GLN A 156 15.97 -8.90 6.32
CA GLN A 156 16.72 -9.54 5.21
C GLN A 156 15.81 -9.90 4.04
N ILE A 157 16.26 -9.64 2.82
CA ILE A 157 15.51 -9.96 1.60
C ILE A 157 15.22 -11.45 1.51
N ASP A 158 16.21 -12.30 1.76
CA ASP A 158 16.06 -13.76 1.64
C ASP A 158 14.99 -14.31 2.59
N TRP A 159 14.87 -13.77 3.80
CA TRP A 159 13.81 -14.15 4.74
C TRP A 159 12.42 -13.75 4.24
N LEU A 160 12.31 -12.57 3.60
CA LEU A 160 11.05 -12.14 2.98
C LEU A 160 10.67 -13.03 1.80
N LEU A 161 11.65 -13.38 0.95
CA LEU A 161 11.43 -14.28 -0.18
C LEU A 161 10.96 -15.66 0.29
N GLU A 162 11.59 -16.22 1.31
CA GLU A 162 11.25 -17.51 1.88
C GLU A 162 9.87 -17.48 2.55
N ALA A 163 9.62 -16.50 3.43
CA ALA A 163 8.39 -16.40 4.20
C ALA A 163 7.13 -16.29 3.33
N TYR A 164 7.24 -15.65 2.16
CA TYR A 164 6.12 -15.39 1.27
C TYR A 164 6.18 -16.13 -0.08
N GLY A 165 7.14 -17.03 -0.23
CA GLY A 165 7.31 -17.83 -1.44
C GLY A 165 7.59 -17.01 -2.69
N LEU A 166 8.23 -15.84 -2.55
CA LEU A 166 8.65 -15.01 -3.67
C LEU A 166 9.90 -15.61 -4.34
N LYS A 167 9.92 -15.66 -5.65
CA LYS A 167 11.03 -16.22 -6.41
C LYS A 167 11.59 -15.19 -7.36
N GLN A 168 12.93 -15.08 -7.39
CA GLN A 168 13.60 -14.27 -8.39
C GLN A 168 13.40 -14.85 -9.80
N GLY A 169 13.28 -13.97 -10.77
CA GLY A 169 13.03 -14.30 -12.16
C GLY A 169 13.16 -13.09 -13.08
N PRO A 170 12.71 -13.18 -14.32
CA PRO A 170 12.84 -12.10 -15.29
C PRO A 170 12.22 -10.77 -14.85
N LEU A 171 11.10 -10.82 -14.12
CA LEU A 171 10.34 -9.65 -13.65
C LEU A 171 10.40 -9.45 -12.13
N PHE A 172 11.18 -10.25 -11.41
CA PHE A 172 11.44 -10.05 -9.99
C PHE A 172 12.92 -10.28 -9.69
N LYS A 173 13.65 -9.22 -9.35
CA LYS A 173 15.08 -9.26 -9.03
C LYS A 173 15.34 -8.64 -7.66
N ALA A 174 16.39 -9.10 -7.01
CA ALA A 174 16.83 -8.59 -5.71
C ALA A 174 18.35 -8.44 -5.68
N MET A 175 18.83 -7.44 -4.93
CA MET A 175 20.26 -7.20 -4.69
C MET A 175 20.47 -6.46 -3.38
N ASN A 176 21.67 -6.62 -2.80
CA ASN A 176 22.11 -5.84 -1.64
C ASN A 176 23.23 -4.88 -2.03
N ILE A 177 23.29 -3.72 -1.40
CA ILE A 177 24.34 -2.71 -1.63
C ILE A 177 25.73 -3.28 -1.29
N GLN A 178 25.83 -4.09 -0.23
CA GLN A 178 27.10 -4.69 0.20
C GLN A 178 27.64 -5.71 -0.79
N ASP A 179 26.76 -6.38 -1.55
CA ASP A 179 27.15 -7.37 -2.54
C ASP A 179 27.57 -6.74 -3.89
N THR A 180 27.22 -5.46 -4.11
CA THR A 180 27.48 -4.72 -5.36
C THR A 180 28.62 -3.69 -5.25
N GLU A 181 29.48 -3.81 -4.24
CA GLU A 181 30.64 -2.92 -4.04
C GLU A 181 30.29 -1.45 -3.79
N GLY A 182 29.09 -1.15 -3.27
CA GLY A 182 28.67 0.17 -2.82
C GLY A 182 27.62 0.86 -3.68
N LEU A 183 27.21 2.06 -3.25
CA LEU A 183 26.04 2.77 -3.77
C LEU A 183 26.08 2.99 -5.30
N ALA A 184 27.21 3.47 -5.83
CA ALA A 184 27.32 3.79 -7.26
C ALA A 184 27.10 2.55 -8.13
N LYS A 185 27.73 1.44 -7.76
CA LYS A 185 27.61 0.17 -8.48
C LYS A 185 26.23 -0.45 -8.30
N THR A 186 25.62 -0.31 -7.13
CA THR A 186 24.22 -0.72 -6.90
C THR A 186 23.26 0.00 -7.84
N VAL A 187 23.43 1.33 -7.97
CA VAL A 187 22.56 2.13 -8.86
C VAL A 187 22.74 1.70 -10.31
N GLU A 188 23.98 1.55 -10.79
CA GLU A 188 24.27 1.08 -12.15
C GLU A 188 23.64 -0.30 -12.41
N THR A 189 23.86 -1.25 -11.50
CA THR A 189 23.30 -2.61 -11.58
C THR A 189 21.78 -2.58 -11.58
N GLY A 190 21.16 -1.76 -10.71
CA GLY A 190 19.71 -1.62 -10.63
C GLY A 190 19.10 -1.03 -11.89
N ILE A 191 19.74 -0.03 -12.50
CA ILE A 191 19.33 0.52 -13.79
C ILE A 191 19.36 -0.57 -14.87
N GLU A 192 20.42 -1.37 -14.91
CA GLU A 192 20.51 -2.45 -15.90
C GLU A 192 19.48 -3.54 -15.65
N MET A 193 19.20 -3.89 -14.39
CA MET A 193 18.10 -4.81 -14.06
C MET A 193 16.76 -4.32 -14.60
N VAL A 194 16.44 -3.05 -14.41
CA VAL A 194 15.20 -2.45 -14.94
C VAL A 194 15.18 -2.48 -16.47
N ARG A 195 16.28 -2.10 -17.14
CA ARG A 195 16.38 -2.14 -18.58
C ARG A 195 16.10 -3.52 -19.18
N THR A 196 16.56 -4.58 -18.49
CA THR A 196 16.26 -5.95 -18.90
C THR A 196 14.80 -6.36 -18.70
N MET A 197 14.06 -5.69 -17.79
CA MET A 197 12.64 -5.94 -17.52
C MET A 197 11.71 -5.19 -18.47
N LEU A 198 12.09 -3.98 -18.92
CA LEU A 198 11.24 -3.09 -19.70
C LEU A 198 10.66 -3.73 -20.98
N PRO A 199 11.44 -4.46 -21.81
CA PRO A 199 10.90 -5.12 -22.99
C PRO A 199 9.80 -6.14 -22.67
N GLU A 200 9.95 -6.89 -21.58
CA GLU A 200 8.97 -7.88 -21.14
C GLU A 200 7.73 -7.21 -20.55
N ALA A 201 7.91 -6.23 -19.68
CA ALA A 201 6.82 -5.43 -19.12
C ALA A 201 6.00 -4.72 -20.20
N ASN A 202 6.65 -4.28 -21.30
CA ASN A 202 5.99 -3.61 -22.42
C ASN A 202 5.11 -4.52 -23.27
N LYS A 203 5.24 -5.85 -23.15
CA LYS A 203 4.35 -6.80 -23.84
C LYS A 203 2.96 -6.82 -23.22
N CYS A 204 2.82 -6.43 -21.96
CA CYS A 204 1.52 -6.33 -21.31
C CYS A 204 0.66 -5.28 -22.01
N GLN A 205 -0.55 -5.65 -22.40
CA GLN A 205 -1.51 -4.75 -23.04
C GLN A 205 -2.76 -4.64 -22.19
N ARG A 206 -3.45 -3.51 -22.32
CA ARG A 206 -4.75 -3.31 -21.67
C ARG A 206 -5.82 -4.11 -22.38
N GLU A 207 -6.68 -4.75 -21.62
CA GLU A 207 -7.87 -5.46 -22.09
C GLU A 207 -9.10 -5.03 -21.30
N PRO A 208 -10.33 -5.23 -21.81
CA PRO A 208 -11.55 -5.00 -21.04
C PRO A 208 -11.59 -5.92 -19.82
N CYS A 209 -11.68 -5.33 -18.64
CA CYS A 209 -11.78 -6.01 -17.35
C CYS A 209 -13.04 -5.51 -16.63
N PRO A 210 -13.79 -6.36 -15.94
CA PRO A 210 -14.99 -5.92 -15.21
C PRO A 210 -14.61 -5.00 -14.03
N VAL A 211 -15.46 -4.03 -13.75
CA VAL A 211 -15.27 -3.08 -12.63
C VAL A 211 -15.21 -3.80 -11.28
N SER A 212 -15.77 -5.01 -11.17
CA SER A 212 -15.62 -5.85 -9.98
C SER A 212 -14.18 -6.24 -9.62
N GLU A 213 -13.23 -6.07 -10.52
CA GLU A 213 -11.80 -6.28 -10.24
C GLU A 213 -11.12 -5.04 -9.61
N LEU A 214 -11.81 -3.91 -9.55
CA LEU A 214 -11.26 -2.71 -8.91
C LEU A 214 -11.33 -2.80 -7.39
N MET A 215 -10.20 -2.45 -6.76
CA MET A 215 -10.08 -2.25 -5.32
C MET A 215 -9.60 -0.83 -5.06
N VAL A 216 -10.37 -0.06 -4.29
CA VAL A 216 -10.05 1.34 -3.96
C VAL A 216 -9.71 1.44 -2.49
N ALA A 217 -8.48 1.83 -2.17
CA ALA A 217 -8.08 2.13 -0.81
C ALA A 217 -8.46 3.58 -0.46
N LEU A 218 -9.10 3.76 0.69
CA LEU A 218 -9.50 5.06 1.21
C LEU A 218 -8.50 5.53 2.27
N GLN A 219 -8.19 6.83 2.26
CA GLN A 219 -7.29 7.45 3.22
C GLN A 219 -7.82 8.83 3.61
N CYS A 220 -7.83 9.14 4.90
CA CYS A 220 -8.16 10.45 5.41
C CYS A 220 -6.88 11.17 5.87
N GLY A 221 -6.61 12.35 5.30
CA GLY A 221 -5.39 13.13 5.57
C GLY A 221 -5.54 14.25 6.59
N GLY A 222 -6.75 14.61 6.99
CA GLY A 222 -7.00 15.70 7.92
C GLY A 222 -8.39 15.70 8.51
N SER A 223 -8.53 16.34 9.69
CA SER A 223 -9.83 16.54 10.35
C SER A 223 -10.33 17.94 10.03
N ASP A 224 -11.04 18.08 8.93
CA ASP A 224 -11.70 19.30 8.49
C ASP A 224 -13.22 19.13 8.57
N ALA A 225 -13.88 20.04 9.27
CA ALA A 225 -15.35 19.99 9.45
C ALA A 225 -16.11 20.10 8.11
N LEU A 226 -15.56 20.79 7.13
CA LEU A 226 -16.19 20.95 5.81
C LEU A 226 -16.10 19.69 4.96
N SER A 227 -15.08 18.88 5.14
CA SER A 227 -14.95 17.59 4.43
C SER A 227 -16.09 16.64 4.75
N GLY A 228 -16.69 16.72 5.94
CA GLY A 228 -17.87 15.96 6.33
C GLY A 228 -19.15 16.32 5.56
N ILE A 229 -19.17 17.49 4.94
CA ILE A 229 -20.33 17.99 4.16
C ILE A 229 -20.06 17.83 2.65
N THR A 230 -18.81 17.80 2.22
CA THR A 230 -18.41 17.82 0.80
C THR A 230 -17.74 16.53 0.36
N ALA A 231 -16.44 16.40 0.65
CA ALA A 231 -15.60 15.31 0.14
C ALA A 231 -16.05 13.93 0.63
N ASN A 232 -16.38 13.78 1.92
CA ASN A 232 -16.71 12.47 2.48
C ASN A 232 -18.03 11.90 1.94
N PRO A 233 -19.14 12.67 1.83
CA PRO A 233 -20.35 12.19 1.19
C PRO A 233 -20.16 11.85 -0.29
N ALA A 234 -19.39 12.66 -1.04
CA ALA A 234 -19.11 12.40 -2.45
C ALA A 234 -18.29 11.11 -2.62
N LEU A 235 -17.27 10.92 -1.77
CA LEU A 235 -16.47 9.70 -1.75
C LEU A 235 -17.32 8.48 -1.37
N GLY A 236 -18.18 8.60 -0.35
CA GLY A 236 -19.09 7.54 0.06
C GLY A 236 -19.99 7.09 -1.08
N TYR A 237 -20.61 8.05 -1.80
CA TYR A 237 -21.44 7.73 -2.96
C TYR A 237 -20.65 7.06 -4.10
N ALA A 238 -19.42 7.49 -4.36
CA ALA A 238 -18.56 6.84 -5.34
C ALA A 238 -18.21 5.39 -4.94
N CYS A 239 -18.01 5.14 -3.63
CA CYS A 239 -17.84 3.78 -3.11
C CYS A 239 -19.09 2.92 -3.28
N ASP A 240 -20.29 3.48 -3.03
CA ASP A 240 -21.54 2.77 -3.24
C ASP A 240 -21.70 2.34 -4.71
N LEU A 241 -21.37 3.22 -5.66
CA LEU A 241 -21.39 2.89 -7.09
C LEU A 241 -20.39 1.77 -7.43
N LEU A 242 -19.18 1.82 -6.86
CA LEU A 242 -18.16 0.78 -7.08
C LEU A 242 -18.61 -0.56 -6.51
N VAL A 243 -19.14 -0.57 -5.29
CA VAL A 243 -19.64 -1.79 -4.62
C VAL A 243 -20.85 -2.36 -5.36
N ALA A 244 -21.74 -1.53 -5.87
CA ALA A 244 -22.85 -1.96 -6.73
C ALA A 244 -22.36 -2.70 -8.00
N GLN A 245 -21.21 -2.35 -8.53
CA GLN A 245 -20.55 -3.06 -9.65
C GLN A 245 -19.76 -4.31 -9.20
N GLY A 246 -19.73 -4.63 -7.92
CA GLY A 246 -19.00 -5.76 -7.35
C GLY A 246 -17.54 -5.46 -7.02
N GLY A 247 -17.11 -4.20 -7.08
CA GLY A 247 -15.77 -3.75 -6.65
C GLY A 247 -15.63 -3.67 -5.13
N THR A 248 -14.43 -3.37 -4.64
CA THR A 248 -14.07 -3.35 -3.20
C THR A 248 -13.40 -2.03 -2.81
#